data_701075bfff492442a8ad59f22596f82c
#
_entry.id   701075bfff492442a8ad59f22596f82c
#
_cell.length_a   1.000
_cell.length_b   1.000
_cell.length_c   1.000
_cell.angle_alpha   90.00
_cell.angle_beta   90.00
_cell.angle_gamma   90.00
#
_symmetry.space_group_name_H-M   'P 1'
#
loop_
_entity.id
_entity.type
_entity.pdbx_description
1 polymer ?
#
loop_
_entity_poly.entity_id
_entity_poly.type
_entity_poly.pdbx_seq_one_letter_code
_entity_poly.pdbx_strand_id
1 'polypeptide(L)'
;MSKWPIGVFTSIDAGLGVHLDVAAELGVPSVQIHAPHQDTRNAEKAAEFLGKCSDANIIVTAVFGGFEGESYDDIATTAATVGLVPEDTRAGRVQEMKEISDFTTHLGCDTVALHIGFVPEDRNSDSYKSLIDCTRDLLDHVSANGQQLNLETGQESAEHLLEFIADVERDNLFINFDPANLILYGTDHPIDALHKVGHLVRSVHCKDATYAAVDGRGTAWGAEVPLGDGDVGMLTYLKVLDSFGYTGPLTIEREIAEDRDRQKADIGAAVSLLESLRDQIG
;
A
#
# COMPACT_ATOMS: atom_id res chain seq x y z
N MET A 1 -22.67 5.43 7.68
CA MET A 1 -21.75 4.84 6.68
C MET A 1 -21.61 3.37 7.04
N SER A 2 -21.53 2.48 6.06
CA SER A 2 -21.25 1.07 6.32
C SER A 2 -19.87 0.94 6.98
N LYS A 3 -19.71 -0.01 7.90
CA LYS A 3 -18.41 -0.42 8.41
C LYS A 3 -17.56 -0.83 7.23
N TRP A 4 -16.33 -0.35 7.16
CA TRP A 4 -15.39 -0.61 6.08
C TRP A 4 -15.95 -0.28 4.68
N PRO A 5 -15.93 0.97 4.25
CA PRO A 5 -16.18 1.30 2.84
C PRO A 5 -15.23 0.51 1.94
N ILE A 6 -15.69 0.05 0.79
CA ILE A 6 -14.81 -0.61 -0.16
C ILE A 6 -14.05 0.45 -0.95
N GLY A 7 -12.78 0.19 -1.23
CA GLY A 7 -11.92 1.03 -2.05
C GLY A 7 -11.27 0.23 -3.16
N VAL A 8 -10.63 0.93 -4.09
CA VAL A 8 -9.74 0.33 -5.08
C VAL A 8 -8.45 1.13 -5.20
N PHE A 9 -7.38 0.47 -5.62
CA PHE A 9 -6.13 1.12 -5.98
C PHE A 9 -6.19 1.58 -7.43
N THR A 10 -5.82 2.83 -7.70
CA THR A 10 -5.82 3.47 -9.02
C THR A 10 -4.61 4.39 -9.19
N SER A 11 -4.51 5.09 -10.30
CA SER A 11 -3.52 6.15 -10.53
C SER A 11 -4.13 7.31 -11.30
N ILE A 12 -3.44 8.46 -11.26
CA ILE A 12 -3.86 9.64 -12.05
C ILE A 12 -3.38 9.50 -13.51
N ASP A 13 -2.10 9.16 -13.71
CA ASP A 13 -1.46 9.08 -15.02
C ASP A 13 -0.35 8.00 -15.11
N ALA A 14 -0.06 7.29 -14.03
CA ALA A 14 0.99 6.27 -13.98
C ALA A 14 0.61 4.95 -14.68
N GLY A 15 -0.66 4.75 -15.07
CA GLY A 15 -1.12 3.52 -15.70
C GLY A 15 -1.15 2.30 -14.77
N LEU A 16 -1.15 2.54 -13.45
CA LEU A 16 -1.17 1.49 -12.42
C LEU A 16 -2.55 1.38 -11.78
N GLY A 17 -2.89 0.18 -11.36
CA GLY A 17 -4.16 -0.11 -10.71
C GLY A 17 -5.37 -0.06 -11.65
N VAL A 18 -6.54 0.14 -11.08
CA VAL A 18 -7.81 0.12 -11.79
C VAL A 18 -8.12 1.51 -12.36
N HIS A 19 -8.68 1.61 -13.56
CA HIS A 19 -9.13 2.89 -14.08
C HIS A 19 -10.23 3.51 -13.18
N LEU A 20 -10.16 4.82 -12.94
CA LEU A 20 -11.10 5.54 -12.06
C LEU A 20 -12.57 5.40 -12.52
N ASP A 21 -12.81 5.34 -13.82
CA ASP A 21 -14.16 5.15 -14.36
C ASP A 21 -14.71 3.73 -14.13
N VAL A 22 -13.84 2.71 -14.05
CA VAL A 22 -14.24 1.36 -13.61
C VAL A 22 -14.67 1.39 -12.15
N ALA A 23 -13.90 2.08 -11.28
CA ALA A 23 -14.28 2.28 -9.88
C ALA A 23 -15.65 2.99 -9.77
N ALA A 24 -15.87 4.03 -10.57
CA ALA A 24 -17.13 4.78 -10.62
C ALA A 24 -18.31 3.90 -11.11
N GLU A 25 -18.12 3.12 -12.18
CA GLU A 25 -19.14 2.20 -12.69
C GLU A 25 -19.53 1.11 -11.69
N LEU A 26 -18.59 0.66 -10.86
CA LEU A 26 -18.82 -0.31 -9.79
C LEU A 26 -19.38 0.33 -8.51
N GLY A 27 -19.52 1.65 -8.46
CA GLY A 27 -20.00 2.38 -7.29
C GLY A 27 -19.07 2.31 -6.07
N VAL A 28 -17.77 2.16 -6.27
CA VAL A 28 -16.76 2.11 -5.20
C VAL A 28 -16.56 3.52 -4.64
N PRO A 29 -16.73 3.72 -3.29
CA PRO A 29 -16.75 5.07 -2.71
C PRO A 29 -15.38 5.65 -2.37
N SER A 30 -14.29 4.90 -2.48
CA SER A 30 -12.97 5.39 -2.11
C SER A 30 -11.86 4.82 -2.99
N VAL A 31 -10.77 5.57 -3.11
CA VAL A 31 -9.56 5.14 -3.82
C VAL A 31 -8.32 5.42 -2.99
N GLN A 32 -7.34 4.53 -3.11
CA GLN A 32 -5.94 4.85 -2.89
C GLN A 32 -5.31 5.06 -4.26
N ILE A 33 -4.37 5.97 -4.40
CA ILE A 33 -3.80 6.31 -5.70
C ILE A 33 -2.28 6.19 -5.69
N HIS A 34 -1.71 5.71 -6.78
CA HIS A 34 -0.31 5.93 -7.07
C HIS A 34 -0.10 7.41 -7.41
N ALA A 35 0.94 8.02 -6.85
CA ALA A 35 1.28 9.41 -7.14
C ALA A 35 1.48 9.62 -8.65
N PRO A 36 1.05 10.78 -9.21
CA PRO A 36 1.27 11.07 -10.62
C PRO A 36 2.76 11.30 -10.91
N HIS A 37 3.12 11.32 -12.19
CA HIS A 37 4.46 11.68 -12.63
C HIS A 37 4.88 13.06 -12.10
N GLN A 38 6.17 13.25 -11.88
CA GLN A 38 6.70 14.44 -11.22
C GLN A 38 6.27 15.76 -11.88
N ASP A 39 6.22 15.82 -13.20
CA ASP A 39 5.83 17.00 -13.98
C ASP A 39 4.32 17.33 -13.87
N THR A 40 3.51 16.39 -13.41
CA THR A 40 2.06 16.57 -13.20
C THR A 40 1.66 16.72 -11.73
N ARG A 41 2.59 16.69 -10.79
CA ARG A 41 2.35 16.91 -9.34
C ARG A 41 2.12 18.38 -9.03
N ASN A 42 0.95 18.89 -9.38
CA ASN A 42 0.58 20.30 -9.15
C ASN A 42 -0.90 20.45 -8.77
N ALA A 43 -1.27 21.64 -8.29
CA ALA A 43 -2.62 21.93 -7.83
C ALA A 43 -3.68 21.82 -8.92
N GLU A 44 -3.34 22.13 -10.18
CA GLU A 44 -4.27 22.03 -11.32
C GLU A 44 -4.64 20.57 -11.58
N LYS A 45 -3.65 19.66 -11.62
CA LYS A 45 -3.86 18.24 -11.82
C LYS A 45 -4.62 17.60 -10.65
N ALA A 46 -4.32 18.02 -9.43
CA ALA A 46 -5.06 17.60 -8.24
C ALA A 46 -6.55 18.03 -8.34
N ALA A 47 -6.81 19.28 -8.71
CA ALA A 47 -8.19 19.77 -8.86
C ALA A 47 -8.96 19.06 -9.97
N GLU A 48 -8.31 18.76 -11.12
CA GLU A 48 -8.90 17.96 -12.21
C GLU A 48 -9.30 16.56 -11.70
N PHE A 49 -8.40 15.90 -10.99
CA PHE A 49 -8.66 14.55 -10.47
C PHE A 49 -9.76 14.55 -9.41
N LEU A 50 -9.72 15.50 -8.47
CA LEU A 50 -10.76 15.67 -7.45
C LEU A 50 -12.14 15.98 -8.08
N GLY A 51 -12.19 16.72 -9.18
CA GLY A 51 -13.42 16.94 -9.94
C GLY A 51 -14.03 15.62 -10.41
N LYS A 52 -13.24 14.76 -11.03
CA LYS A 52 -13.67 13.41 -11.47
C LYS A 52 -14.12 12.54 -10.29
N CYS A 53 -13.37 12.57 -9.18
CA CYS A 53 -13.73 11.85 -7.95
C CYS A 53 -15.08 12.36 -7.38
N SER A 54 -15.26 13.67 -7.33
CA SER A 54 -16.50 14.31 -6.84
C SER A 54 -17.72 13.93 -7.69
N ASP A 55 -17.59 13.94 -9.01
CA ASP A 55 -18.66 13.54 -9.92
C ASP A 55 -19.08 12.07 -9.72
N ALA A 56 -18.14 11.23 -9.29
CA ALA A 56 -18.37 9.82 -9.00
C ALA A 56 -18.69 9.53 -7.51
N ASN A 57 -18.69 10.53 -6.62
CA ASN A 57 -18.78 10.38 -5.16
C ASN A 57 -17.67 9.51 -4.57
N ILE A 58 -16.45 9.63 -5.08
CA ILE A 58 -15.26 8.91 -4.64
C ILE A 58 -14.39 9.84 -3.80
N ILE A 59 -13.81 9.32 -2.72
CA ILE A 59 -12.82 10.03 -1.90
C ILE A 59 -11.43 9.41 -2.07
N VAL A 60 -10.39 10.24 -2.01
CA VAL A 60 -8.99 9.78 -1.97
C VAL A 60 -8.60 9.53 -0.52
N THR A 61 -8.03 8.37 -0.22
CA THR A 61 -7.73 7.94 1.15
C THR A 61 -6.26 7.71 1.43
N ALA A 62 -5.42 7.55 0.40
CA ALA A 62 -3.97 7.52 0.50
C ALA A 62 -3.33 7.81 -0.86
N VAL A 63 -2.11 8.34 -0.84
CA VAL A 63 -1.27 8.55 -2.03
C VAL A 63 0.02 7.76 -1.87
N PHE A 64 0.24 6.81 -2.76
CA PHE A 64 1.41 5.93 -2.77
C PHE A 64 2.54 6.52 -3.61
N GLY A 65 3.72 6.58 -3.03
CA GLY A 65 4.97 6.85 -3.75
C GLY A 65 5.50 5.59 -4.41
N GLY A 66 6.02 5.78 -5.62
CA GLY A 66 6.86 4.82 -6.34
C GLY A 66 7.85 5.63 -7.17
N PHE A 67 8.97 5.03 -7.53
CA PHE A 67 10.10 5.77 -8.05
C PHE A 67 10.60 5.20 -9.39
N GLU A 68 11.11 6.08 -10.22
CA GLU A 68 11.77 5.64 -11.45
C GLU A 68 12.92 4.68 -11.14
N GLY A 69 13.04 3.61 -11.93
CA GLY A 69 14.06 2.59 -11.79
C GLY A 69 13.75 1.48 -10.78
N GLU A 70 12.61 1.48 -10.12
CA GLU A 70 12.13 0.32 -9.38
C GLU A 70 11.78 -0.83 -10.32
N SER A 71 12.14 -2.05 -9.93
CA SER A 71 11.77 -3.26 -10.66
C SER A 71 11.36 -4.37 -9.72
N TYR A 72 10.30 -5.06 -10.11
CA TYR A 72 9.72 -6.21 -9.42
C TYR A 72 9.90 -7.51 -10.23
N ASP A 73 10.92 -7.58 -11.10
CA ASP A 73 11.17 -8.73 -11.98
C ASP A 73 11.46 -10.01 -11.18
N ASP A 74 12.26 -9.89 -10.14
CA ASP A 74 12.53 -10.94 -9.15
C ASP A 74 12.84 -10.33 -7.77
N ILE A 75 12.81 -11.16 -6.71
CA ILE A 75 13.01 -10.70 -5.33
C ILE A 75 14.38 -10.03 -5.13
N ALA A 76 15.44 -10.53 -5.77
CA ALA A 76 16.78 -9.95 -5.65
C ALA A 76 16.86 -8.56 -6.33
N THR A 77 16.23 -8.41 -7.50
CA THR A 77 16.12 -7.12 -8.19
C THR A 77 15.26 -6.14 -7.39
N THR A 78 14.16 -6.61 -6.83
CA THR A 78 13.31 -5.80 -5.95
C THR A 78 14.12 -5.30 -4.74
N ALA A 79 14.87 -6.18 -4.08
CA ALA A 79 15.72 -5.80 -2.95
C ALA A 79 16.80 -4.75 -3.32
N ALA A 80 17.30 -4.81 -4.54
CA ALA A 80 18.32 -3.88 -5.03
C ALA A 80 17.76 -2.53 -5.51
N THR A 81 16.47 -2.45 -5.85
CA THR A 81 15.94 -1.28 -6.59
C THR A 81 14.77 -0.57 -5.93
N VAL A 82 14.01 -1.21 -5.03
CA VAL A 82 12.74 -0.67 -4.51
C VAL A 82 12.92 0.13 -3.22
N GLY A 83 12.14 1.21 -3.10
CA GLY A 83 11.99 2.00 -1.89
C GLY A 83 13.17 2.91 -1.56
N LEU A 84 13.36 3.16 -0.27
CA LEU A 84 14.40 4.05 0.25
C LEU A 84 15.67 3.29 0.70
N VAL A 85 15.67 1.96 0.63
CA VAL A 85 16.82 1.13 1.04
C VAL A 85 18.03 1.29 0.11
N PRO A 86 17.89 1.36 -1.24
CA PRO A 86 19.04 1.55 -2.13
C PRO A 86 19.74 2.89 -1.87
N GLU A 87 21.03 2.84 -1.46
CA GLU A 87 21.77 4.02 -0.99
C GLU A 87 21.98 5.08 -2.07
N ASP A 88 22.26 4.63 -3.29
CA ASP A 88 22.58 5.53 -4.43
C ASP A 88 21.37 6.41 -4.85
N THR A 89 20.15 5.92 -4.66
CA THR A 89 18.92 6.63 -5.05
C THR A 89 18.18 7.24 -3.86
N ARG A 90 18.51 6.84 -2.64
CA ARG A 90 17.81 7.20 -1.40
C ARG A 90 17.53 8.69 -1.24
N ALA A 91 18.56 9.52 -1.38
CA ALA A 91 18.42 10.96 -1.18
C ALA A 91 17.43 11.60 -2.17
N GLY A 92 17.49 11.19 -3.44
CA GLY A 92 16.56 11.65 -4.47
C GLY A 92 15.12 11.21 -4.18
N ARG A 93 14.95 9.95 -3.79
CA ARG A 93 13.62 9.37 -3.47
C ARG A 93 12.99 9.95 -2.21
N VAL A 94 13.79 10.28 -1.19
CA VAL A 94 13.31 11.02 -0.02
C VAL A 94 12.80 12.39 -0.43
N GLN A 95 13.53 13.11 -1.30
CA GLN A 95 13.09 14.40 -1.82
C GLN A 95 11.80 14.24 -2.66
N GLU A 96 11.71 13.23 -3.49
CA GLU A 96 10.52 12.92 -4.28
C GLU A 96 9.30 12.58 -3.41
N MET A 97 9.49 11.82 -2.32
CA MET A 97 8.41 11.56 -1.36
C MET A 97 7.92 12.83 -0.63
N LYS A 98 8.81 13.79 -0.36
CA LYS A 98 8.41 15.10 0.16
C LYS A 98 7.54 15.86 -0.85
N GLU A 99 7.88 15.83 -2.14
CA GLU A 99 7.08 16.43 -3.21
C GLU A 99 5.72 15.71 -3.36
N ILE A 100 5.67 14.39 -3.20
CA ILE A 100 4.42 13.61 -3.16
C ILE A 100 3.57 14.01 -1.95
N SER A 101 4.18 14.18 -0.78
CA SER A 101 3.49 14.69 0.41
C SER A 101 2.91 16.09 0.17
N ASP A 102 3.68 16.99 -0.45
CA ASP A 102 3.19 18.33 -0.81
C ASP A 102 2.02 18.28 -1.80
N PHE A 103 2.13 17.43 -2.84
CA PHE A 103 1.03 17.18 -3.79
C PHE A 103 -0.22 16.63 -3.09
N THR A 104 -0.03 15.73 -2.11
CA THR A 104 -1.12 15.11 -1.35
C THR A 104 -1.95 16.14 -0.57
N THR A 105 -1.34 17.28 -0.17
CA THR A 105 -2.09 18.40 0.44
C THR A 105 -3.11 18.99 -0.51
N HIS A 106 -2.83 19.04 -1.82
CA HIS A 106 -3.76 19.55 -2.83
C HIS A 106 -4.96 18.62 -3.03
N LEU A 107 -4.81 17.34 -2.69
CA LEU A 107 -5.91 16.36 -2.72
C LEU A 107 -6.74 16.39 -1.44
N GLY A 108 -6.33 17.13 -0.41
CA GLY A 108 -6.98 17.13 0.90
C GLY A 108 -6.87 15.77 1.61
N CYS A 109 -5.85 14.97 1.28
CA CYS A 109 -5.60 13.67 1.87
C CYS A 109 -4.52 13.80 2.95
N ASP A 110 -4.67 13.06 4.05
CA ASP A 110 -3.76 13.08 5.20
C ASP A 110 -2.80 11.87 5.26
N THR A 111 -2.78 11.05 4.23
CA THR A 111 -2.02 9.81 4.22
C THR A 111 -1.18 9.68 2.95
N VAL A 112 0.13 9.53 3.14
CA VAL A 112 1.06 9.08 2.10
C VAL A 112 1.55 7.68 2.44
N ALA A 113 1.93 6.89 1.44
CA ALA A 113 2.41 5.53 1.64
C ALA A 113 3.51 5.16 0.65
N LEU A 114 4.32 4.17 0.97
CA LEU A 114 5.31 3.59 0.06
C LEU A 114 5.75 2.21 0.52
N HIS A 115 6.35 1.45 -0.41
CA HIS A 115 7.25 0.36 -0.06
C HIS A 115 8.61 0.93 0.40
N ILE A 116 9.02 0.64 1.64
CA ILE A 116 10.32 1.14 2.15
C ILE A 116 11.51 0.44 1.47
N GLY A 117 11.31 -0.76 0.95
CA GLY A 117 12.34 -1.68 0.46
C GLY A 117 12.75 -2.71 1.52
N PHE A 118 13.71 -3.56 1.24
CA PHE A 118 14.19 -4.57 2.19
C PHE A 118 15.08 -3.94 3.26
N VAL A 119 14.52 -3.60 4.40
CA VAL A 119 15.23 -3.00 5.53
C VAL A 119 16.40 -3.89 5.96
N PRO A 120 17.65 -3.35 6.10
CA PRO A 120 18.78 -4.15 6.50
C PRO A 120 18.58 -4.80 7.87
N GLU A 121 18.88 -6.10 7.99
CA GLU A 121 18.70 -6.85 9.23
C GLU A 121 19.69 -6.45 10.35
N ASP A 122 20.92 -6.04 9.96
CA ASP A 122 21.90 -5.55 10.93
C ASP A 122 21.62 -4.10 11.31
N ARG A 123 20.94 -3.91 12.43
CA ARG A 123 20.61 -2.60 13.00
C ARG A 123 21.84 -1.74 13.37
N ASN A 124 23.03 -2.34 13.44
CA ASN A 124 24.28 -1.60 13.67
C ASN A 124 24.96 -1.15 12.38
N SER A 125 24.51 -1.62 11.22
CA SER A 125 25.08 -1.24 9.94
C SER A 125 24.87 0.26 9.65
N ASP A 126 25.78 0.85 8.88
CA ASP A 126 25.68 2.24 8.47
C ASP A 126 24.47 2.46 7.53
N SER A 127 24.13 1.45 6.72
CA SER A 127 22.96 1.49 5.84
C SER A 127 21.65 1.57 6.62
N TYR A 128 21.48 0.75 7.69
CA TYR A 128 20.30 0.80 8.55
C TYR A 128 20.17 2.16 9.23
N LYS A 129 21.24 2.67 9.84
CA LYS A 129 21.23 3.98 10.53
C LYS A 129 20.92 5.12 9.58
N SER A 130 21.50 5.10 8.38
CA SER A 130 21.23 6.08 7.35
C SER A 130 19.77 6.01 6.86
N LEU A 131 19.17 4.81 6.78
CA LEU A 131 17.76 4.63 6.46
C LEU A 131 16.87 5.21 7.56
N ILE A 132 17.16 4.96 8.84
CA ILE A 132 16.46 5.57 9.99
C ILE A 132 16.50 7.10 9.89
N ASP A 133 17.67 7.69 9.68
CA ASP A 133 17.82 9.15 9.66
C ASP A 133 17.05 9.79 8.49
N CYS A 134 17.09 9.20 7.30
CA CYS A 134 16.34 9.72 6.17
C CYS A 134 14.81 9.52 6.32
N THR A 135 14.38 8.43 6.96
CA THR A 135 12.97 8.19 7.27
C THR A 135 12.45 9.22 8.28
N ARG A 136 13.26 9.58 9.29
CA ARG A 136 12.93 10.66 10.24
C ARG A 136 12.77 12.00 9.54
N ASP A 137 13.70 12.36 8.66
CA ASP A 137 13.65 13.61 7.87
C ASP A 137 12.41 13.67 6.97
N LEU A 138 12.04 12.54 6.34
CA LEU A 138 10.80 12.44 5.59
C LEU A 138 9.57 12.62 6.49
N LEU A 139 9.52 11.94 7.62
CA LEU A 139 8.39 12.00 8.55
C LEU A 139 8.19 13.37 9.18
N ASP A 140 9.28 14.09 9.46
CA ASP A 140 9.21 15.47 9.94
C ASP A 140 8.56 16.40 8.90
N HIS A 141 8.86 16.21 7.60
CA HIS A 141 8.19 16.91 6.49
C HIS A 141 6.71 16.53 6.36
N VAL A 142 6.42 15.23 6.35
CA VAL A 142 5.05 14.67 6.27
C VAL A 142 4.19 15.19 7.43
N SER A 143 4.75 15.26 8.64
CA SER A 143 4.11 15.83 9.83
C SER A 143 3.81 17.34 9.68
N ALA A 144 4.73 18.11 9.07
CA ALA A 144 4.52 19.54 8.80
C ALA A 144 3.33 19.79 7.85
N ASN A 145 3.03 18.83 6.97
CA ASN A 145 1.86 18.85 6.10
C ASN A 145 0.58 18.31 6.79
N GLY A 146 0.66 17.95 8.09
CA GLY A 146 -0.46 17.37 8.83
C GLY A 146 -0.82 15.95 8.41
N GLN A 147 0.15 15.21 7.87
CA GLN A 147 -0.04 13.89 7.29
C GLN A 147 0.67 12.80 8.10
N GLN A 148 0.32 11.55 7.81
CA GLN A 148 1.00 10.33 8.24
C GLN A 148 1.62 9.59 7.05
N LEU A 149 2.65 8.78 7.34
CA LEU A 149 3.26 7.86 6.38
C LEU A 149 2.88 6.43 6.75
N ASN A 150 2.34 5.68 5.79
CA ASN A 150 2.07 4.25 5.97
C ASN A 150 3.06 3.42 5.14
N LEU A 151 3.82 2.54 5.81
CA LEU A 151 4.67 1.56 5.13
C LEU A 151 3.83 0.38 4.67
N GLU A 152 3.98 0.00 3.41
CA GLU A 152 3.32 -1.18 2.89
C GLU A 152 4.09 -2.44 3.28
N THR A 153 3.35 -3.45 3.79
CA THR A 153 3.93 -4.74 4.18
C THR A 153 4.30 -5.59 2.96
N GLY A 154 5.31 -6.45 3.14
CA GLY A 154 5.70 -7.45 2.15
C GLY A 154 7.15 -7.87 2.26
N GLN A 155 8.09 -6.92 2.23
CA GLN A 155 9.52 -7.21 2.18
C GLN A 155 10.08 -7.69 3.53
N GLU A 156 9.54 -7.20 4.65
CA GLU A 156 9.97 -7.56 5.99
C GLU A 156 9.00 -8.51 6.67
N SER A 157 9.52 -9.29 7.62
CA SER A 157 8.65 -9.92 8.61
C SER A 157 8.00 -8.87 9.51
N ALA A 158 6.86 -9.20 10.10
CA ALA A 158 6.17 -8.31 11.04
C ALA A 158 7.06 -7.88 12.21
N GLU A 159 7.92 -8.77 12.70
CA GLU A 159 8.85 -8.48 13.81
C GLU A 159 9.90 -7.46 13.41
N HIS A 160 10.51 -7.64 12.23
CA HIS A 160 11.54 -6.72 11.74
C HIS A 160 10.94 -5.33 11.41
N LEU A 161 9.74 -5.30 10.84
CA LEU A 161 9.03 -4.04 10.60
C LEU A 161 8.71 -3.28 11.91
N LEU A 162 8.30 -4.00 12.97
CA LEU A 162 8.06 -3.39 14.28
C LEU A 162 9.35 -2.83 14.89
N GLU A 163 10.48 -3.53 14.78
CA GLU A 163 11.78 -3.03 15.23
C GLU A 163 12.18 -1.76 14.49
N PHE A 164 12.02 -1.74 13.16
CA PHE A 164 12.30 -0.56 12.35
C PHE A 164 11.43 0.64 12.76
N ILE A 165 10.11 0.45 12.87
CA ILE A 165 9.18 1.52 13.29
C ILE A 165 9.54 2.05 14.68
N ALA A 166 9.90 1.16 15.62
CA ALA A 166 10.31 1.56 16.96
C ALA A 166 11.61 2.38 16.95
N ASP A 167 12.58 2.01 16.11
CA ASP A 167 13.86 2.73 16.00
C ASP A 167 13.72 4.07 15.28
N VAL A 168 12.73 4.24 14.41
CA VAL A 168 12.43 5.54 13.76
C VAL A 168 11.95 6.59 14.78
N GLU A 169 11.25 6.22 15.84
CA GLU A 169 10.81 7.11 16.92
C GLU A 169 10.03 8.33 16.40
N ARG A 170 9.00 8.10 15.57
CA ARG A 170 8.07 9.13 15.09
C ARG A 170 6.63 8.63 15.24
N ASP A 171 5.74 9.51 15.69
CA ASP A 171 4.34 9.17 16.00
C ASP A 171 3.43 9.15 14.76
N ASN A 172 3.93 9.57 13.60
CA ASN A 172 3.19 9.61 12.33
C ASN A 172 3.63 8.53 11.33
N LEU A 173 4.31 7.47 11.80
CA LEU A 173 4.67 6.29 11.01
C LEU A 173 3.75 5.14 11.34
N PHE A 174 3.07 4.61 10.33
CA PHE A 174 2.07 3.56 10.45
C PHE A 174 2.23 2.52 9.34
N ILE A 175 1.23 1.64 9.19
CA ILE A 175 1.27 0.52 8.25
C ILE A 175 0.06 0.57 7.30
N ASN A 176 0.33 0.42 6.00
CA ASN A 176 -0.61 -0.10 5.02
C ASN A 176 -0.43 -1.61 4.95
N PHE A 177 -1.41 -2.36 5.46
CA PHE A 177 -1.25 -3.81 5.55
C PHE A 177 -1.75 -4.49 4.29
N ASP A 178 -0.82 -5.05 3.51
CA ASP A 178 -1.10 -5.95 2.40
C ASP A 178 -0.78 -7.39 2.82
N PRO A 179 -1.79 -8.26 2.97
CA PRO A 179 -1.58 -9.64 3.38
C PRO A 179 -0.96 -10.50 2.27
N ALA A 180 -1.24 -10.18 1.00
CA ALA A 180 -0.78 -10.97 -0.14
C ALA A 180 0.71 -10.76 -0.40
N ASN A 181 1.23 -9.56 -0.16
CA ASN A 181 2.65 -9.29 -0.33
C ASN A 181 3.52 -10.17 0.59
N LEU A 182 3.08 -10.46 1.83
CA LEU A 182 3.78 -11.40 2.71
C LEU A 182 3.87 -12.82 2.13
N ILE A 183 2.83 -13.24 1.40
CA ILE A 183 2.79 -14.52 0.68
C ILE A 183 3.67 -14.47 -0.56
N LEU A 184 3.57 -13.40 -1.35
CA LEU A 184 4.33 -13.20 -2.58
C LEU A 184 5.84 -13.21 -2.32
N TYR A 185 6.29 -12.47 -1.31
CA TYR A 185 7.70 -12.46 -0.89
C TYR A 185 8.09 -13.68 -0.05
N GLY A 186 7.13 -14.39 0.55
CA GLY A 186 7.39 -15.53 1.43
C GLY A 186 8.05 -15.14 2.75
N THR A 187 7.79 -13.95 3.27
CA THR A 187 8.44 -13.36 4.44
C THR A 187 7.76 -13.69 5.76
N ASP A 188 6.42 -13.80 5.78
CA ASP A 188 5.66 -14.11 6.99
C ASP A 188 4.30 -14.78 6.63
N HIS A 189 3.57 -15.24 7.65
CA HIS A 189 2.19 -15.68 7.49
C HIS A 189 1.26 -14.48 7.76
N PRO A 190 0.37 -14.09 6.82
CA PRO A 190 -0.34 -12.81 6.90
C PRO A 190 -1.19 -12.63 8.15
N ILE A 191 -1.86 -13.69 8.64
CA ILE A 191 -2.70 -13.60 9.84
C ILE A 191 -1.84 -13.45 11.11
N ASP A 192 -0.73 -14.19 11.20
CA ASP A 192 0.19 -14.09 12.33
C ASP A 192 0.89 -12.72 12.35
N ALA A 193 1.27 -12.21 11.19
CA ALA A 193 1.81 -10.87 11.02
C ALA A 193 0.82 -9.80 11.48
N LEU A 194 -0.44 -9.89 11.02
CA LEU A 194 -1.49 -8.93 11.40
C LEU A 194 -1.75 -8.92 12.91
N HIS A 195 -1.69 -10.07 13.58
CA HIS A 195 -1.80 -10.13 15.05
C HIS A 195 -0.69 -9.35 15.74
N LYS A 196 0.51 -9.26 15.17
CA LYS A 196 1.63 -8.50 15.72
C LYS A 196 1.49 -6.99 15.45
N VAL A 197 1.18 -6.61 14.22
CA VAL A 197 1.23 -5.20 13.77
C VAL A 197 -0.13 -4.49 13.75
N GLY A 198 -1.24 -5.16 13.99
CA GLY A 198 -2.61 -4.65 13.77
C GLY A 198 -2.92 -3.33 14.49
N HIS A 199 -2.28 -3.05 15.61
CA HIS A 199 -2.42 -1.78 16.33
C HIS A 199 -1.82 -0.58 15.60
N LEU A 200 -0.92 -0.79 14.63
CA LEU A 200 -0.30 0.23 13.78
C LEU A 200 -0.96 0.34 12.40
N VAL A 201 -1.88 -0.54 12.05
CA VAL A 201 -2.55 -0.52 10.74
C VAL A 201 -3.49 0.68 10.64
N ARG A 202 -3.31 1.50 9.59
CA ARG A 202 -4.16 2.66 9.29
C ARG A 202 -4.81 2.57 7.92
N SER A 203 -4.25 1.80 7.02
CA SER A 203 -4.83 1.46 5.73
C SER A 203 -4.52 0.02 5.37
N VAL A 204 -5.26 -0.54 4.43
CA VAL A 204 -5.09 -1.95 4.03
C VAL A 204 -5.25 -2.10 2.54
N HIS A 205 -4.59 -3.14 2.02
CA HIS A 205 -4.94 -3.75 0.74
C HIS A 205 -5.70 -5.06 0.96
N CYS A 206 -6.69 -5.26 0.12
CA CYS A 206 -7.37 -6.54 -0.07
C CYS A 206 -6.88 -7.13 -1.39
N LYS A 207 -5.86 -7.93 -1.28
CA LYS A 207 -5.15 -8.64 -2.35
C LYS A 207 -4.99 -10.09 -1.94
N ASP A 208 -4.93 -11.01 -2.87
CA ASP A 208 -4.77 -12.42 -2.56
C ASP A 208 -3.69 -13.08 -3.42
N ALA A 209 -3.03 -14.07 -2.87
CA ALA A 209 -1.91 -14.74 -3.50
C ALA A 209 -1.78 -16.17 -3.02
N THR A 210 -1.10 -16.99 -3.81
CA THR A 210 -0.63 -18.32 -3.41
C THR A 210 0.88 -18.33 -3.20
N TYR A 211 1.34 -19.10 -2.22
CA TYR A 211 2.76 -19.20 -1.93
C TYR A 211 3.56 -19.83 -3.08
N ALA A 212 4.80 -19.39 -3.24
CA ALA A 212 5.80 -20.17 -3.96
C ALA A 212 5.96 -21.57 -3.33
N ALA A 213 6.55 -22.52 -4.08
CA ALA A 213 6.94 -23.80 -3.52
C ALA A 213 7.79 -23.63 -2.25
N VAL A 214 7.66 -24.55 -1.29
CA VAL A 214 8.26 -24.39 0.06
C VAL A 214 9.76 -24.09 0.03
N ASP A 215 10.48 -24.71 -0.89
CA ASP A 215 11.93 -24.54 -1.10
C ASP A 215 12.28 -23.23 -1.85
N GLY A 216 11.29 -22.54 -2.41
CA GLY A 216 11.46 -21.27 -3.11
C GLY A 216 11.02 -20.03 -2.33
N ARG A 217 10.39 -20.19 -1.16
CA ARG A 217 9.90 -19.04 -0.37
C ARG A 217 11.06 -18.13 0.04
N GLY A 218 10.86 -16.83 -0.13
CA GLY A 218 11.91 -15.83 0.11
C GLY A 218 12.91 -15.63 -1.03
N THR A 219 12.86 -16.47 -2.09
CA THR A 219 13.75 -16.37 -3.26
C THR A 219 13.02 -16.41 -4.59
N ALA A 220 11.82 -16.96 -4.63
CA ALA A 220 10.94 -16.98 -5.77
C ALA A 220 9.58 -16.38 -5.40
N TRP A 221 8.99 -15.66 -6.34
CA TRP A 221 7.66 -15.09 -6.19
C TRP A 221 6.58 -16.14 -5.94
N GLY A 222 5.67 -15.86 -5.02
CA GLY A 222 4.33 -16.40 -5.04
C GLY A 222 3.57 -15.97 -6.30
N ALA A 223 2.29 -16.29 -6.38
CA ALA A 223 1.46 -15.89 -7.52
C ALA A 223 0.23 -15.12 -7.02
N GLU A 224 0.04 -13.89 -7.52
CA GLU A 224 -1.19 -13.15 -7.30
C GLU A 224 -2.37 -13.81 -8.00
N VAL A 225 -3.48 -13.92 -7.30
CA VAL A 225 -4.72 -14.55 -7.78
C VAL A 225 -5.92 -13.63 -7.52
N PRO A 226 -7.09 -13.87 -8.14
CA PRO A 226 -8.32 -13.17 -7.79
C PRO A 226 -8.63 -13.27 -6.30
N LEU A 227 -9.20 -12.19 -5.74
CA LEU A 227 -9.51 -12.13 -4.30
C LEU A 227 -10.43 -13.27 -3.87
N GLY A 228 -9.99 -14.05 -2.90
CA GLY A 228 -10.69 -15.22 -2.37
C GLY A 228 -10.19 -16.56 -2.91
N ASP A 229 -9.32 -16.56 -3.92
CA ASP A 229 -8.78 -17.78 -4.54
C ASP A 229 -7.39 -18.14 -3.99
N GLY A 230 -6.83 -17.33 -3.08
CA GLY A 230 -5.49 -17.49 -2.55
C GLY A 230 -5.42 -18.03 -1.13
N ASP A 231 -4.22 -17.89 -0.56
CA ASP A 231 -3.84 -18.44 0.75
C ASP A 231 -4.00 -17.44 1.91
N VAL A 232 -4.45 -16.19 1.66
CA VAL A 232 -4.61 -15.17 2.71
C VAL A 232 -5.69 -15.54 3.72
N GLY A 233 -6.81 -16.11 3.26
CA GLY A 233 -7.94 -16.41 4.13
C GLY A 233 -8.74 -15.18 4.52
N MET A 234 -9.31 -14.46 3.54
CA MET A 234 -9.95 -13.15 3.66
C MET A 234 -10.93 -13.03 4.85
N LEU A 235 -11.76 -14.02 5.14
CA LEU A 235 -12.68 -13.94 6.28
C LEU A 235 -11.94 -13.84 7.63
N THR A 236 -10.86 -14.60 7.80
CA THR A 236 -10.03 -14.53 9.01
C THR A 236 -9.29 -13.20 9.08
N TYR A 237 -8.76 -12.75 7.96
CA TYR A 237 -8.12 -11.44 7.83
C TYR A 237 -9.04 -10.30 8.31
N LEU A 238 -10.26 -10.22 7.79
CA LEU A 238 -11.24 -9.20 8.19
C LEU A 238 -11.65 -9.31 9.68
N LYS A 239 -11.79 -10.53 10.22
CA LYS A 239 -12.08 -10.72 11.66
C LYS A 239 -10.94 -10.22 12.55
N VAL A 240 -9.69 -10.41 12.15
CA VAL A 240 -8.54 -9.90 12.90
C VAL A 240 -8.48 -8.38 12.81
N LEU A 241 -8.69 -7.77 11.63
CA LEU A 241 -8.82 -6.32 11.50
C LEU A 241 -9.91 -5.75 12.40
N ASP A 242 -11.07 -6.43 12.47
CA ASP A 242 -12.15 -6.04 13.37
C ASP A 242 -11.75 -6.05 14.84
N SER A 243 -11.01 -7.06 15.27
CA SER A 243 -10.54 -7.19 16.64
C SER A 243 -9.59 -6.06 17.08
N PHE A 244 -8.91 -5.43 16.13
CA PHE A 244 -8.09 -4.22 16.35
C PHE A 244 -8.88 -2.91 16.21
N GLY A 245 -10.18 -2.98 15.89
CA GLY A 245 -11.02 -1.80 15.71
C GLY A 245 -10.74 -1.02 14.43
N TYR A 246 -10.19 -1.66 13.39
CA TYR A 246 -9.99 -1.02 12.09
C TYR A 246 -11.33 -0.52 11.51
N THR A 247 -11.36 0.71 11.03
CA THR A 247 -12.58 1.34 10.47
C THR A 247 -12.36 1.95 9.08
N GLY A 248 -11.15 1.88 8.57
CA GLY A 248 -10.78 2.41 7.24
C GLY A 248 -11.39 1.60 6.09
N PRO A 249 -11.20 2.05 4.85
CA PRO A 249 -11.63 1.34 3.66
C PRO A 249 -10.94 -0.02 3.50
N LEU A 250 -11.65 -0.97 2.92
CA LEU A 250 -11.09 -2.21 2.38
C LEU A 250 -10.70 -1.95 0.93
N THR A 251 -9.45 -1.59 0.69
CA THR A 251 -8.96 -1.20 -0.64
C THR A 251 -8.53 -2.43 -1.42
N ILE A 252 -9.24 -2.73 -2.49
CA ILE A 252 -8.89 -3.80 -3.42
C ILE A 252 -7.68 -3.35 -4.23
N GLU A 253 -6.60 -4.10 -4.17
CA GLU A 253 -5.49 -3.98 -5.08
C GLU A 253 -5.42 -5.22 -5.97
N ARG A 254 -5.28 -5.00 -7.26
CA ARG A 254 -5.21 -6.07 -8.25
C ARG A 254 -4.35 -5.61 -9.41
N GLU A 255 -3.23 -6.27 -9.62
CA GLU A 255 -2.33 -6.00 -10.74
C GLU A 255 -2.84 -6.67 -12.00
N ILE A 256 -3.73 -6.00 -12.72
CA ILE A 256 -4.26 -6.44 -14.00
C ILE A 256 -3.79 -5.47 -15.07
N ALA A 257 -3.23 -6.00 -16.18
CA ALA A 257 -2.92 -5.20 -17.37
C ALA A 257 -4.13 -4.36 -17.81
N GLU A 258 -3.91 -3.30 -18.61
CA GLU A 258 -4.90 -2.31 -19.05
C GLU A 258 -6.07 -2.92 -19.89
N ASP A 259 -6.71 -3.95 -19.34
CA ASP A 259 -7.91 -4.60 -19.89
C ASP A 259 -9.11 -4.22 -19.00
N ARG A 260 -9.88 -3.22 -19.43
CA ARG A 260 -11.02 -2.68 -18.67
C ARG A 260 -12.09 -3.71 -18.39
N ASP A 261 -12.38 -4.61 -19.34
CA ASP A 261 -13.41 -5.64 -19.15
C ASP A 261 -12.98 -6.63 -18.08
N ARG A 262 -11.69 -7.01 -18.09
CA ARG A 262 -11.11 -7.85 -17.06
C ARG A 262 -11.05 -7.14 -15.70
N GLN A 263 -10.62 -5.88 -15.67
CA GLN A 263 -10.63 -5.07 -14.43
C GLN A 263 -12.04 -5.04 -13.85
N LYS A 264 -13.05 -4.74 -14.67
CA LYS A 264 -14.44 -4.68 -14.21
C LYS A 264 -14.94 -6.03 -13.67
N ALA A 265 -14.58 -7.13 -14.32
CA ALA A 265 -14.95 -8.48 -13.88
C ALA A 265 -14.28 -8.86 -12.55
N ASP A 266 -12.95 -8.73 -12.46
CA ASP A 266 -12.18 -9.14 -11.28
C ASP A 266 -12.49 -8.23 -10.07
N ILE A 267 -12.54 -6.91 -10.27
CA ILE A 267 -12.86 -5.97 -9.18
C ILE A 267 -14.34 -6.09 -8.77
N GLY A 268 -15.26 -6.29 -9.70
CA GLY A 268 -16.67 -6.51 -9.36
C GLY A 268 -16.89 -7.77 -8.54
N ALA A 269 -16.16 -8.85 -8.85
CA ALA A 269 -16.17 -10.07 -8.04
C ALA A 269 -15.58 -9.84 -6.65
N ALA A 270 -14.45 -9.10 -6.55
CA ALA A 270 -13.81 -8.76 -5.28
C ALA A 270 -14.72 -7.87 -4.40
N VAL A 271 -15.39 -6.86 -4.97
CA VAL A 271 -16.39 -6.04 -4.26
C VAL A 271 -17.48 -6.92 -3.68
N SER A 272 -18.09 -7.79 -4.50
CA SER A 272 -19.16 -8.69 -4.05
C SER A 272 -18.71 -9.65 -2.94
N LEU A 273 -17.48 -10.15 -3.03
CA LEU A 273 -16.89 -11.00 -1.99
C LEU A 273 -16.73 -10.22 -0.67
N LEU A 274 -16.10 -9.04 -0.70
CA LEU A 274 -15.88 -8.24 0.50
C LEU A 274 -17.19 -7.79 1.15
N GLU A 275 -18.21 -7.45 0.38
CA GLU A 275 -19.54 -7.15 0.90
C GLU A 275 -20.15 -8.36 1.64
N SER A 276 -20.09 -9.54 1.02
CA SER A 276 -20.56 -10.78 1.62
C SER A 276 -19.80 -11.14 2.91
N LEU A 277 -18.48 -10.96 2.93
CA LEU A 277 -17.65 -11.23 4.12
C LEU A 277 -17.91 -10.22 5.24
N ARG A 278 -18.07 -8.95 4.90
CA ARG A 278 -18.44 -7.88 5.84
C ARG A 278 -19.77 -8.18 6.52
N ASP A 279 -20.78 -8.62 5.77
CA ASP A 279 -22.09 -8.97 6.30
C ASP A 279 -22.06 -10.18 7.25
N GLN A 280 -21.06 -11.06 7.13
CA GLN A 280 -20.84 -12.18 8.04
C GLN A 280 -20.20 -11.77 9.37
N ILE A 281 -19.55 -10.61 9.41
CA ILE A 281 -18.84 -10.13 10.62
C ILE A 281 -19.75 -9.22 11.45
N GLY A 282 -20.65 -8.48 10.82
CA GLY A 282 -21.64 -7.62 11.48
C GLY A 282 -21.30 -6.15 11.44
#